data_6bfaa5ce660a4acc9a6ca9e3b23a66d8
#
_entry.id   6bfaa5ce660a4acc9a6ca9e3b23a66d8
#
_cell.length_a   1.000
_cell.length_b   1.000
_cell.length_c   1.000
_cell.angle_alpha   90.00
_cell.angle_beta   90.00
_cell.angle_gamma   90.00
#
_symmetry.space_group_name_H-M   'P 1'
#
loop_
_entity.id
_entity.type
_entity.pdbx_description
1 polymer ?
#
loop_
_entity_poly.entity_id
_entity_poly.type
_entity_poly.pdbx_seq_one_letter_code
_entity_poly.pdbx_strand_id
1 'polypeptide(L)'
;MRIITYIILSCFIAACSQSRSGGELEQALKLSGENRNALEAVLGHYKHDSLKYRASCFLIKNMPYHYSQEDYYLSPEGEKYRPDICKFKNKEELGMHCDSLTRCRYLEKHDMIYDVLSVDSSFLIKNIDLAFMAWEKPWARDVPFDVFCTYILPYRVQTEKISSLREEMMKRFLPLLDSAGVKTPLEACVALNEHLKSVVRYQDTGLPFYPTIEETYQSGISRCDGICNLGTFIMRAIGIPVAVDFTIWPKMDLGHSWCAVWNDGRFYSFGPGEDQPEVHARMFSQKRHRRPAKVYRYQFNPLHYGKISSTGGYQTFLNTPLWRDVTHEYLDKTTEFEVPILDKEKNNLHDKAYLCVHNYYEWKPLAV
;
A
#
# COMPACT_ATOMS: atom_id res chain seq x y z
N MET A 1 -18.88 44.38 -8.48
CA MET A 1 -18.72 44.03 -7.03
C MET A 1 -18.75 42.51 -6.72
N ARG A 2 -19.41 41.66 -7.50
CA ARG A 2 -19.45 40.19 -7.23
C ARG A 2 -18.19 39.39 -7.64
N ILE A 3 -17.43 39.86 -8.62
CA ILE A 3 -16.20 39.17 -9.10
C ILE A 3 -15.03 39.29 -8.11
N ILE A 4 -14.89 40.43 -7.42
CA ILE A 4 -13.82 40.66 -6.43
C ILE A 4 -13.99 39.76 -5.19
N THR A 5 -15.24 39.44 -4.80
CA THR A 5 -15.53 38.58 -3.64
C THR A 5 -15.13 37.13 -3.91
N TYR A 6 -15.24 36.61 -5.14
CA TYR A 6 -14.84 35.24 -5.49
C TYR A 6 -13.31 35.08 -5.55
N ILE A 7 -12.58 36.09 -5.98
CA ILE A 7 -11.10 36.06 -6.02
C ILE A 7 -10.53 36.04 -4.59
N ILE A 8 -11.11 36.83 -3.67
CA ILE A 8 -10.67 36.85 -2.27
C ILE A 8 -10.98 35.54 -1.57
N LEU A 9 -12.13 34.90 -1.85
CA LEU A 9 -12.50 33.62 -1.25
C LEU A 9 -11.63 32.47 -1.76
N SER A 10 -11.26 32.45 -3.05
CA SER A 10 -10.33 31.46 -3.60
C SER A 10 -8.91 31.62 -3.07
N CYS A 11 -8.44 32.84 -2.82
CA CYS A 11 -7.14 33.07 -2.19
C CYS A 11 -7.12 32.64 -0.71
N PHE A 12 -8.22 32.80 0.03
CA PHE A 12 -8.31 32.35 1.43
C PHE A 12 -8.34 30.81 1.55
N ILE A 13 -9.02 30.12 0.64
CA ILE A 13 -9.04 28.63 0.62
C ILE A 13 -7.65 28.10 0.27
N ALA A 14 -6.94 28.70 -0.69
CA ALA A 14 -5.57 28.32 -1.03
C ALA A 14 -4.59 28.61 0.12
N ALA A 15 -4.71 29.72 0.83
CA ALA A 15 -3.87 30.06 1.98
C ALA A 15 -4.12 29.13 3.19
N CYS A 16 -5.37 28.75 3.46
CA CYS A 16 -5.68 27.76 4.53
C CYS A 16 -5.18 26.36 4.22
N SER A 17 -5.20 25.92 2.95
CA SER A 17 -4.65 24.63 2.56
C SER A 17 -3.11 24.63 2.61
N GLN A 18 -2.46 25.74 2.27
CA GLN A 18 -1.02 25.88 2.35
C GLN A 18 -0.50 25.92 3.80
N SER A 19 -1.23 26.54 4.74
CA SER A 19 -0.85 26.58 6.15
C SER A 19 -0.99 25.22 6.83
N ARG A 20 -2.00 24.40 6.47
CA ARG A 20 -2.15 23.03 6.99
C ARG A 20 -1.04 22.12 6.49
N SER A 21 -0.74 22.13 5.19
CA SER A 21 0.30 21.23 4.64
C SER A 21 1.72 21.60 5.14
N GLY A 22 1.97 22.85 5.50
CA GLY A 22 3.22 23.28 6.14
C GLY A 22 3.40 22.72 7.56
N GLY A 23 2.32 22.63 8.31
CA GLY A 23 2.33 22.05 9.66
C GLY A 23 2.60 20.54 9.68
N GLU A 24 2.03 19.80 8.73
CA GLU A 24 2.22 18.33 8.60
C GLU A 24 3.64 17.97 8.17
N LEU A 25 4.21 18.73 7.23
CA LEU A 25 5.60 18.56 6.80
C LEU A 25 6.58 18.82 7.94
N GLU A 26 6.42 19.94 8.68
CA GLU A 26 7.28 20.25 9.81
C GLU A 26 7.14 19.22 10.95
N GLN A 27 5.94 18.69 11.17
CA GLN A 27 5.74 17.59 12.10
C GLN A 27 6.51 16.33 11.68
N ALA A 28 6.48 15.95 10.40
CA ALA A 28 7.24 14.83 9.88
C ALA A 28 8.75 15.04 10.03
N LEU A 29 9.25 16.23 9.69
CA LEU A 29 10.66 16.60 9.88
C LEU A 29 11.07 16.60 11.36
N LYS A 30 10.19 16.95 12.27
CA LYS A 30 10.44 16.86 13.71
C LYS A 30 10.50 15.40 14.19
N LEU A 31 9.66 14.52 13.64
CA LEU A 31 9.62 13.10 13.98
C LEU A 31 10.79 12.30 13.37
N SER A 32 11.47 12.83 12.37
CA SER A 32 12.57 12.15 11.68
C SER A 32 13.86 12.05 12.49
N GLY A 33 13.98 12.75 13.61
CA GLY A 33 15.15 12.66 14.47
C GLY A 33 16.46 12.94 13.72
N GLU A 34 17.40 12.01 13.79
CA GLU A 34 18.70 12.11 13.09
C GLU A 34 18.59 12.09 11.56
N ASN A 35 17.49 11.54 11.02
CA ASN A 35 17.26 11.49 9.58
C ASN A 35 16.78 12.84 8.98
N ARG A 36 16.55 13.86 9.82
CA ARG A 36 16.04 15.18 9.39
C ARG A 36 16.87 15.77 8.25
N ASN A 37 18.18 15.74 8.38
CA ASN A 37 19.09 16.30 7.37
C ASN A 37 18.94 15.63 6.00
N ALA A 38 18.72 14.32 5.97
CA ALA A 38 18.49 13.58 4.73
C ALA A 38 17.16 14.02 4.06
N LEU A 39 16.08 14.18 4.83
CA LEU A 39 14.80 14.62 4.29
C LEU A 39 14.83 16.08 3.83
N GLU A 40 15.50 16.98 4.57
CA GLU A 40 15.70 18.37 4.16
C GLU A 40 16.58 18.49 2.90
N ALA A 41 17.56 17.58 2.73
CA ALA A 41 18.37 17.52 1.50
C ALA A 41 17.53 17.22 0.25
N VAL A 42 16.51 16.35 0.35
CA VAL A 42 15.56 16.08 -0.74
C VAL A 42 14.76 17.35 -1.10
N LEU A 43 14.24 18.04 -0.09
CA LEU A 43 13.52 19.29 -0.30
C LEU A 43 14.41 20.36 -0.94
N GLY A 44 15.66 20.48 -0.46
CA GLY A 44 16.65 21.38 -1.02
C GLY A 44 17.03 21.05 -2.48
N HIS A 45 17.11 19.76 -2.82
CA HIS A 45 17.39 19.28 -4.18
C HIS A 45 16.34 19.78 -5.19
N TYR A 46 15.07 19.72 -4.83
CA TYR A 46 13.96 20.10 -5.71
C TYR A 46 13.43 21.52 -5.53
N LYS A 47 14.11 22.40 -4.77
CA LYS A 47 13.63 23.75 -4.47
C LYS A 47 13.30 24.61 -5.70
N HIS A 48 13.88 24.32 -6.87
CA HIS A 48 13.67 25.01 -8.13
C HIS A 48 12.76 24.27 -9.11
N ASP A 49 12.32 23.05 -8.77
CA ASP A 49 11.34 22.25 -9.52
C ASP A 49 10.04 22.15 -8.72
N SER A 50 9.07 22.97 -9.03
CA SER A 50 7.84 23.10 -8.23
C SER A 50 7.03 21.80 -8.14
N LEU A 51 7.00 20.96 -9.18
CA LEU A 51 6.25 19.71 -9.17
C LEU A 51 6.98 18.64 -8.34
N LYS A 52 8.27 18.45 -8.56
CA LYS A 52 9.07 17.50 -7.78
C LYS A 52 9.20 17.93 -6.32
N TYR A 53 9.27 19.25 -6.04
CA TYR A 53 9.21 19.75 -4.67
C TYR A 53 7.89 19.39 -3.97
N ARG A 54 6.74 19.58 -4.64
CA ARG A 54 5.43 19.19 -4.10
C ARG A 54 5.33 17.67 -3.90
N ALA A 55 5.89 16.87 -4.81
CA ALA A 55 5.96 15.42 -4.70
C ALA A 55 6.84 14.99 -3.51
N SER A 56 7.99 15.64 -3.29
CA SER A 56 8.85 15.38 -2.12
C SER A 56 8.14 15.76 -0.81
N CYS A 57 7.47 16.90 -0.75
CA CYS A 57 6.64 17.29 0.39
C CYS A 57 5.54 16.25 0.67
N PHE A 58 4.88 15.73 -0.40
CA PHE A 58 3.86 14.70 -0.25
C PHE A 58 4.43 13.41 0.35
N LEU A 59 5.58 12.92 -0.13
CA LEU A 59 6.21 11.73 0.44
C LEU A 59 6.61 11.96 1.90
N ILE A 60 7.36 13.02 2.18
CA ILE A 60 7.95 13.26 3.51
C ILE A 60 6.87 13.46 4.57
N LYS A 61 5.84 14.27 4.31
CA LYS A 61 4.78 14.50 5.31
C LYS A 61 3.97 13.25 5.67
N ASN A 62 3.94 12.24 4.78
CA ASN A 62 3.22 11.01 4.99
C ASN A 62 4.10 9.87 5.58
N MET A 63 5.43 9.99 5.52
CA MET A 63 6.38 8.98 6.05
C MET A 63 6.14 8.55 7.50
N PRO A 64 5.71 9.42 8.43
CA PRO A 64 5.48 9.01 9.82
C PRO A 64 4.41 7.91 9.99
N TYR A 65 3.57 7.67 8.98
CA TYR A 65 2.54 6.63 8.98
C TYR A 65 3.02 5.30 8.39
N HIS A 66 4.26 5.25 7.85
CA HIS A 66 4.80 4.12 7.13
C HIS A 66 5.99 3.49 7.86
N TYR A 67 6.06 2.17 7.76
CA TYR A 67 7.15 1.37 8.30
C TYR A 67 7.33 0.08 7.48
N SER A 68 8.55 -0.48 7.52
CA SER A 68 8.80 -1.85 7.12
C SER A 68 8.59 -2.78 8.31
N GLN A 69 7.86 -3.88 8.11
CA GLN A 69 7.87 -5.00 9.03
C GLN A 69 8.89 -6.02 8.52
N GLU A 70 10.02 -6.14 9.21
CA GLU A 70 11.08 -7.09 8.87
C GLU A 70 10.98 -8.30 9.80
N ASP A 71 10.44 -9.40 9.26
CA ASP A 71 10.27 -10.64 10.01
C ASP A 71 11.51 -11.52 9.94
N TYR A 72 11.83 -12.20 11.04
CA TYR A 72 12.98 -13.10 11.17
C TYR A 72 12.78 -14.11 12.30
N TYR A 73 13.64 -15.12 12.32
CA TYR A 73 13.83 -15.99 13.47
C TYR A 73 14.98 -15.48 14.34
N LEU A 74 14.76 -15.41 15.66
CA LEU A 74 15.78 -15.08 16.64
C LEU A 74 16.31 -16.37 17.26
N SER A 75 17.61 -16.63 17.13
CA SER A 75 18.25 -17.80 17.76
C SER A 75 18.30 -17.66 19.28
N PRO A 76 18.52 -18.77 20.03
CA PRO A 76 18.75 -18.71 21.47
C PRO A 76 19.95 -17.82 21.88
N GLU A 77 20.92 -17.65 20.98
CA GLU A 77 22.12 -16.83 21.17
C GLU A 77 21.87 -15.35 20.80
N GLY A 78 20.69 -15.01 20.28
CA GLY A 78 20.30 -13.64 19.91
C GLY A 78 20.64 -13.26 18.46
N GLU A 79 20.97 -14.21 17.60
CA GLU A 79 21.23 -13.95 16.18
C GLU A 79 19.95 -13.94 15.37
N LYS A 80 19.84 -12.98 14.44
CA LYS A 80 18.71 -12.90 13.50
C LYS A 80 18.97 -13.79 12.29
N TYR A 81 17.98 -14.60 11.95
CA TYR A 81 18.02 -15.48 10.80
C TYR A 81 16.71 -15.38 10.00
N ARG A 82 16.81 -15.21 8.67
CA ARG A 82 15.66 -15.29 7.76
C ARG A 82 15.94 -16.34 6.68
N PRO A 83 15.09 -17.36 6.54
CA PRO A 83 15.21 -18.33 5.46
C PRO A 83 15.09 -17.66 4.10
N ASP A 84 16.01 -17.96 3.19
CA ASP A 84 15.92 -17.55 1.79
C ASP A 84 15.03 -18.54 1.03
N ILE A 85 13.82 -18.10 0.69
CA ILE A 85 12.81 -18.97 0.05
C ILE A 85 13.28 -19.54 -1.29
N CYS A 86 14.19 -18.85 -1.99
CA CYS A 86 14.72 -19.28 -3.28
C CYS A 86 15.68 -20.48 -3.18
N LYS A 87 16.15 -20.82 -1.97
CA LYS A 87 17.04 -21.98 -1.74
C LYS A 87 16.31 -23.29 -1.54
N PHE A 88 14.99 -23.27 -1.39
CA PHE A 88 14.18 -24.46 -1.14
C PHE A 88 13.46 -24.89 -2.41
N LYS A 89 13.40 -26.21 -2.65
CA LYS A 89 12.78 -26.79 -3.86
C LYS A 89 11.26 -26.63 -3.90
N ASN A 90 10.64 -26.66 -2.72
CA ASN A 90 9.19 -26.58 -2.55
C ASN A 90 8.84 -26.09 -1.14
N LYS A 91 7.54 -25.85 -0.90
CA LYS A 91 7.06 -25.35 0.39
C LYS A 91 7.21 -26.38 1.52
N GLU A 92 7.16 -27.66 1.20
CA GLU A 92 7.31 -28.74 2.18
C GLU A 92 8.72 -28.74 2.78
N GLU A 93 9.75 -28.58 1.92
CA GLU A 93 11.14 -28.48 2.35
C GLU A 93 11.36 -27.23 3.20
N LEU A 94 10.82 -26.08 2.79
CA LEU A 94 10.88 -24.83 3.55
C LEU A 94 10.14 -24.98 4.89
N GLY A 95 8.94 -25.56 4.90
CA GLY A 95 8.16 -25.82 6.11
C GLY A 95 8.91 -26.71 7.11
N MET A 96 9.50 -27.81 6.65
CA MET A 96 10.35 -28.67 7.50
C MET A 96 11.54 -27.92 8.09
N HIS A 97 12.14 -27.00 7.31
CA HIS A 97 13.21 -26.15 7.81
C HIS A 97 12.71 -25.20 8.91
N CYS A 98 11.61 -24.50 8.70
CA CYS A 98 10.99 -23.62 9.71
C CYS A 98 10.61 -24.39 10.98
N ASP A 99 10.02 -25.59 10.85
CA ASP A 99 9.72 -26.47 11.97
C ASP A 99 10.98 -26.89 12.73
N SER A 100 12.10 -27.09 12.03
CA SER A 100 13.37 -27.41 12.68
C SER A 100 13.91 -26.24 13.49
N LEU A 101 13.76 -25.01 12.98
CA LEU A 101 14.13 -23.80 13.73
C LEU A 101 13.33 -23.68 15.04
N THR A 102 12.01 -23.90 14.96
CA THR A 102 11.13 -23.87 16.14
C THR A 102 11.54 -24.95 17.17
N ARG A 103 11.86 -26.18 16.71
CA ARG A 103 12.38 -27.24 17.60
C ARG A 103 13.73 -26.87 18.24
N CYS A 104 14.55 -26.10 17.53
CA CYS A 104 15.81 -25.56 18.04
C CYS A 104 15.61 -24.29 18.87
N ARG A 105 14.38 -23.97 19.28
CA ARG A 105 14.01 -22.82 20.12
C ARG A 105 14.28 -21.46 19.50
N TYR A 106 14.32 -21.37 18.18
CA TYR A 106 14.25 -20.10 17.50
C TYR A 106 12.86 -19.48 17.67
N LEU A 107 12.81 -18.17 17.88
CA LEU A 107 11.55 -17.43 18.08
C LEU A 107 11.25 -16.58 16.86
N GLU A 108 10.01 -16.64 16.37
CA GLU A 108 9.51 -15.71 15.37
C GLU A 108 9.45 -14.30 15.96
N LYS A 109 10.06 -13.35 15.29
CA LYS A 109 10.14 -11.94 15.68
C LYS A 109 10.01 -11.05 14.46
N HIS A 110 9.71 -9.80 14.70
CA HIS A 110 9.77 -8.74 13.70
C HIS A 110 10.28 -7.45 14.28
N ASP A 111 10.91 -6.64 13.44
CA ASP A 111 11.24 -5.25 13.71
C ASP A 111 10.32 -4.34 12.90
N MET A 112 9.92 -3.23 13.49
CA MET A 112 9.22 -2.16 12.80
C MET A 112 10.20 -1.03 12.52
N ILE A 113 10.55 -0.82 11.24
CA ILE A 113 11.50 0.20 10.82
C ILE A 113 10.70 1.34 10.17
N TYR A 114 10.53 2.44 10.90
CA TYR A 114 9.77 3.59 10.41
C TYR A 114 10.51 4.33 9.30
N ASP A 115 9.81 4.61 8.21
CA ASP A 115 10.37 5.24 7.01
C ASP A 115 10.93 6.63 7.30
N VAL A 116 10.25 7.40 8.13
CA VAL A 116 10.67 8.75 8.51
C VAL A 116 12.04 8.77 9.23
N LEU A 117 12.42 7.65 9.86
CA LEU A 117 13.68 7.50 10.58
C LEU A 117 14.80 6.86 9.75
N SER A 118 14.49 6.22 8.61
CA SER A 118 15.44 5.30 7.94
C SER A 118 15.64 5.57 6.46
N VAL A 119 14.70 6.22 5.77
CA VAL A 119 14.80 6.41 4.31
C VAL A 119 15.76 7.56 3.99
N ASP A 120 16.81 7.25 3.23
CA ASP A 120 17.83 8.22 2.88
C ASP A 120 17.46 9.11 1.68
N SER A 121 18.20 10.21 1.54
CA SER A 121 17.96 11.23 0.50
C SER A 121 18.21 10.69 -0.91
N SER A 122 19.23 9.86 -1.11
CA SER A 122 19.59 9.36 -2.44
C SER A 122 18.53 8.42 -2.99
N PHE A 123 17.98 7.57 -2.13
CA PHE A 123 16.87 6.69 -2.47
C PHE A 123 15.62 7.51 -2.86
N LEU A 124 15.25 8.52 -2.05
CA LEU A 124 14.06 9.33 -2.34
C LEU A 124 14.19 10.14 -3.63
N ILE A 125 15.34 10.80 -3.85
CA ILE A 125 15.61 11.53 -5.07
C ILE A 125 15.48 10.59 -6.27
N LYS A 126 16.16 9.44 -6.24
CA LYS A 126 16.07 8.45 -7.30
C LYS A 126 14.63 7.99 -7.53
N ASN A 127 13.88 7.69 -6.47
CA ASN A 127 12.48 7.26 -6.58
C ASN A 127 11.60 8.33 -7.24
N ILE A 128 11.76 9.60 -6.84
CA ILE A 128 11.00 10.72 -7.40
C ILE A 128 11.33 10.89 -8.88
N ASP A 129 12.61 10.92 -9.25
CA ASP A 129 13.02 11.08 -10.64
C ASP A 129 12.48 9.95 -11.54
N LEU A 130 12.62 8.71 -11.12
CA LEU A 130 12.08 7.56 -11.84
C LEU A 130 10.56 7.60 -11.95
N ALA A 131 9.86 8.05 -10.90
CA ALA A 131 8.40 8.18 -10.95
C ALA A 131 7.95 9.25 -11.96
N PHE A 132 8.64 10.40 -12.02
CA PHE A 132 8.36 11.43 -13.01
C PHE A 132 8.65 10.96 -14.44
N MET A 133 9.77 10.25 -14.67
CA MET A 133 10.06 9.62 -15.97
C MET A 133 8.94 8.66 -16.41
N ALA A 134 8.40 7.89 -15.47
CA ALA A 134 7.29 6.99 -15.75
C ALA A 134 5.96 7.74 -16.00
N TRP A 135 5.75 8.88 -15.34
CA TRP A 135 4.56 9.71 -15.52
C TRP A 135 4.50 10.39 -16.89
N GLU A 136 5.64 10.63 -17.54
CA GLU A 136 5.72 11.18 -18.91
C GLU A 136 5.29 10.19 -19.99
N LYS A 137 5.10 8.91 -19.67
CA LYS A 137 4.71 7.89 -20.64
C LYS A 137 3.30 8.12 -21.22
N PRO A 138 3.05 7.71 -22.49
CA PRO A 138 1.78 7.98 -23.16
C PRO A 138 0.53 7.56 -22.38
N TRP A 139 0.63 6.46 -21.62
CA TRP A 139 -0.46 5.94 -20.79
C TRP A 139 -0.58 6.61 -19.42
N ALA A 140 0.40 7.42 -19.01
CA ALA A 140 0.48 7.99 -17.67
C ALA A 140 0.39 9.52 -17.65
N ARG A 141 0.77 10.21 -18.71
CA ARG A 141 0.92 11.69 -18.73
C ARG A 141 -0.37 12.46 -18.45
N ASP A 142 -1.52 11.85 -18.69
CA ASP A 142 -2.82 12.48 -18.45
C ASP A 142 -3.39 12.12 -17.05
N VAL A 143 -2.65 11.34 -16.25
CA VAL A 143 -2.99 11.05 -14.86
C VAL A 143 -2.86 12.32 -14.02
N PRO A 144 -3.91 12.73 -13.28
CA PRO A 144 -3.85 13.92 -12.42
C PRO A 144 -2.75 13.83 -11.37
N PHE A 145 -2.16 14.99 -11.00
CA PHE A 145 -1.03 15.03 -10.08
C PHE A 145 -1.31 14.42 -8.69
N ASP A 146 -2.51 14.56 -8.17
CA ASP A 146 -2.93 13.95 -6.90
C ASP A 146 -3.03 12.42 -6.99
N VAL A 147 -3.52 11.90 -8.12
CA VAL A 147 -3.53 10.46 -8.44
C VAL A 147 -2.10 9.95 -8.63
N PHE A 148 -1.24 10.69 -9.35
CA PHE A 148 0.18 10.38 -9.47
C PHE A 148 0.84 10.28 -8.10
N CYS A 149 0.66 11.28 -7.23
CA CYS A 149 1.23 11.30 -5.90
C CYS A 149 0.77 10.11 -5.04
N THR A 150 -0.49 9.70 -5.19
CA THR A 150 -1.07 8.63 -4.34
C THR A 150 -0.75 7.23 -4.86
N TYR A 151 -0.73 7.03 -6.19
CA TYR A 151 -0.75 5.69 -6.80
C TYR A 151 0.39 5.37 -7.77
N ILE A 152 1.29 6.34 -8.09
CA ILE A 152 2.48 6.10 -8.94
C ILE A 152 3.76 6.45 -8.17
N LEU A 153 3.81 7.61 -7.55
CA LEU A 153 4.97 8.17 -6.85
C LEU A 153 5.46 7.30 -5.67
N PRO A 154 4.59 6.67 -4.85
CA PRO A 154 5.03 5.98 -3.65
C PRO A 154 6.07 4.89 -3.94
N TYR A 155 7.08 4.82 -3.06
CA TYR A 155 8.15 3.83 -3.08
C TYR A 155 7.77 2.53 -2.35
N ARG A 156 6.66 2.54 -1.65
CA ARG A 156 6.11 1.48 -0.82
C ARG A 156 4.68 1.14 -1.24
N VAL A 157 4.27 -0.11 -1.07
CA VAL A 157 2.91 -0.56 -1.31
C VAL A 157 2.14 -0.71 0.00
N GLN A 158 2.64 -1.50 0.95
CA GLN A 158 2.04 -1.72 2.28
C GLN A 158 3.11 -1.61 3.39
N THR A 159 3.46 -2.70 4.06
CA THR A 159 4.45 -2.77 5.14
C THR A 159 5.66 -3.64 4.78
N GLU A 160 5.81 -3.97 3.52
CA GLU A 160 6.94 -4.73 3.00
C GLU A 160 8.25 -3.95 3.18
N LYS A 161 9.38 -4.69 3.22
CA LYS A 161 10.69 -4.05 3.16
C LYS A 161 10.81 -3.20 1.91
N ILE A 162 11.35 -1.98 2.06
CA ILE A 162 11.56 -1.05 0.93
C ILE A 162 12.49 -1.68 -0.10
N SER A 163 12.05 -1.66 -1.36
CA SER A 163 12.78 -2.21 -2.51
C SER A 163 13.43 -1.13 -3.35
N SER A 164 14.67 -1.37 -3.79
CA SER A 164 15.39 -0.52 -4.73
C SER A 164 15.20 -0.91 -6.22
N LEU A 165 14.38 -1.92 -6.50
CA LEU A 165 14.23 -2.52 -7.83
C LEU A 165 13.44 -1.65 -8.83
N ARG A 166 12.96 -0.45 -8.47
CA ARG A 166 12.13 0.39 -9.35
C ARG A 166 12.76 0.60 -10.74
N GLU A 167 14.04 0.95 -10.78
CA GLU A 167 14.76 1.16 -12.05
C GLU A 167 14.88 -0.12 -12.89
N GLU A 168 15.11 -1.26 -12.23
CA GLU A 168 15.16 -2.55 -12.90
C GLU A 168 13.81 -2.92 -13.51
N MET A 169 12.72 -2.72 -12.76
CA MET A 169 11.36 -2.93 -13.27
C MET A 169 11.06 -2.05 -14.46
N MET A 170 11.48 -0.77 -14.42
CA MET A 170 11.35 0.13 -15.58
C MET A 170 12.10 -0.41 -16.80
N LYS A 171 13.36 -0.78 -16.65
CA LYS A 171 14.18 -1.32 -17.77
C LYS A 171 13.58 -2.58 -18.37
N ARG A 172 13.01 -3.43 -17.53
CA ARG A 172 12.43 -4.72 -17.98
C ARG A 172 11.08 -4.56 -18.64
N PHE A 173 10.17 -3.75 -18.08
CA PHE A 173 8.76 -3.76 -18.47
C PHE A 173 8.33 -2.60 -19.37
N LEU A 174 9.03 -1.44 -19.37
CA LEU A 174 8.69 -0.34 -20.28
C LEU A 174 8.71 -0.74 -21.75
N PRO A 175 9.70 -1.50 -22.26
CA PRO A 175 9.74 -1.89 -23.68
C PRO A 175 8.50 -2.69 -24.13
N LEU A 176 7.88 -3.45 -23.21
CA LEU A 176 6.66 -4.22 -23.51
C LEU A 176 5.48 -3.28 -23.82
N LEU A 177 5.32 -2.22 -23.04
CA LEU A 177 4.23 -1.26 -23.21
C LEU A 177 4.51 -0.29 -24.37
N ASP A 178 5.75 0.14 -24.54
CA ASP A 178 6.17 0.98 -25.68
C ASP A 178 5.88 0.26 -27.01
N SER A 179 6.13 -1.06 -27.10
CA SER A 179 5.84 -1.88 -28.30
C SER A 179 4.35 -2.15 -28.48
N ALA A 180 3.56 -2.23 -27.40
CA ALA A 180 2.13 -2.46 -27.46
C ALA A 180 1.31 -1.22 -27.88
N GLY A 181 1.92 -0.03 -27.89
CA GLY A 181 1.29 1.22 -28.32
C GLY A 181 0.12 1.69 -27.45
N VAL A 182 0.07 1.25 -26.19
CA VAL A 182 -0.99 1.58 -25.22
C VAL A 182 -1.03 3.08 -24.90
N LYS A 183 -2.22 3.61 -24.62
CA LYS A 183 -2.46 5.04 -24.41
C LYS A 183 -3.09 5.37 -23.06
N THR A 184 -3.70 4.41 -22.40
CA THR A 184 -4.40 4.61 -21.13
C THR A 184 -3.84 3.72 -20.03
N PRO A 185 -3.98 4.09 -18.74
CA PRO A 185 -3.55 3.24 -17.64
C PRO A 185 -4.20 1.86 -17.66
N LEU A 186 -5.47 1.76 -18.07
CA LEU A 186 -6.19 0.48 -18.14
C LEU A 186 -5.61 -0.43 -19.23
N GLU A 187 -5.36 0.10 -20.44
CA GLU A 187 -4.71 -0.66 -21.52
C GLU A 187 -3.32 -1.15 -21.11
N ALA A 188 -2.53 -0.28 -20.47
CA ALA A 188 -1.21 -0.62 -19.97
C ALA A 188 -1.28 -1.72 -18.88
N CYS A 189 -2.25 -1.62 -17.97
CA CYS A 189 -2.50 -2.64 -16.94
C CYS A 189 -2.85 -3.99 -17.59
N VAL A 190 -3.77 -4.04 -18.55
CA VAL A 190 -4.18 -5.28 -19.24
C VAL A 190 -3.00 -5.93 -19.95
N ALA A 191 -2.21 -5.14 -20.71
CA ALA A 191 -1.04 -5.64 -21.45
C ALA A 191 0.03 -6.19 -20.49
N LEU A 192 0.35 -5.47 -19.43
CA LEU A 192 1.33 -5.93 -18.45
C LEU A 192 0.83 -7.14 -17.66
N ASN A 193 -0.45 -7.13 -17.23
CA ASN A 193 -0.99 -8.22 -16.42
C ASN A 193 -0.97 -9.56 -17.15
N GLU A 194 -1.15 -9.56 -18.47
CA GLU A 194 -0.98 -10.77 -19.27
C GLU A 194 0.47 -11.32 -19.20
N HIS A 195 1.44 -10.40 -19.23
CA HIS A 195 2.86 -10.79 -19.08
C HIS A 195 3.18 -11.27 -17.66
N LEU A 196 2.56 -10.68 -16.63
CA LEU A 196 2.78 -11.06 -15.22
C LEU A 196 2.38 -12.51 -14.93
N LYS A 197 1.50 -13.13 -15.71
CA LYS A 197 1.17 -14.57 -15.61
C LYS A 197 2.39 -15.48 -15.77
N SER A 198 3.42 -15.01 -16.49
CA SER A 198 4.68 -15.73 -16.61
C SER A 198 5.72 -15.35 -15.55
N VAL A 199 5.48 -14.29 -14.78
CA VAL A 199 6.42 -13.76 -13.77
C VAL A 199 6.08 -14.27 -12.39
N VAL A 200 4.80 -14.29 -12.02
CA VAL A 200 4.35 -14.63 -10.67
C VAL A 200 3.07 -15.47 -10.72
N ARG A 201 2.94 -16.40 -9.78
CA ARG A 201 1.75 -17.22 -9.59
C ARG A 201 1.40 -17.37 -8.12
N TYR A 202 0.12 -17.57 -7.83
CA TYR A 202 -0.34 -17.87 -6.48
C TYR A 202 0.21 -19.22 -6.01
N GLN A 203 0.93 -19.19 -4.91
CA GLN A 203 1.34 -20.38 -4.17
C GLN A 203 1.69 -19.97 -2.74
N ASP A 204 1.16 -20.67 -1.76
CA ASP A 204 1.60 -20.51 -0.39
C ASP A 204 3.06 -20.96 -0.28
N THR A 205 3.92 -20.07 0.23
CA THR A 205 5.36 -20.31 0.35
C THR A 205 5.71 -21.23 1.51
N GLY A 206 4.79 -21.42 2.47
CA GLY A 206 5.07 -22.11 3.73
C GLY A 206 5.87 -21.29 4.75
N LEU A 207 6.23 -20.03 4.44
CA LEU A 207 6.79 -19.11 5.41
C LEU A 207 5.70 -18.61 6.38
N PRO A 208 6.00 -18.44 7.67
CA PRO A 208 5.09 -17.82 8.62
C PRO A 208 4.94 -16.31 8.42
N PHE A 209 5.83 -15.69 7.65
CA PHE A 209 5.86 -14.26 7.36
C PHE A 209 5.83 -13.96 5.85
N TYR A 210 5.60 -12.68 5.53
CA TYR A 210 5.44 -12.22 4.15
C TYR A 210 6.77 -12.16 3.41
N PRO A 211 6.85 -12.66 2.16
CA PRO A 211 8.00 -12.45 1.29
C PRO A 211 8.18 -10.97 0.96
N THR A 212 9.43 -10.55 0.80
CA THR A 212 9.78 -9.22 0.28
C THR A 212 9.44 -9.13 -1.22
N ILE A 213 9.54 -7.92 -1.78
CA ILE A 213 9.40 -7.70 -3.25
C ILE A 213 10.45 -8.53 -4.00
N GLU A 214 11.70 -8.52 -3.52
CA GLU A 214 12.81 -9.27 -4.10
C GLU A 214 12.57 -10.78 -4.06
N GLU A 215 12.18 -11.31 -2.90
CA GLU A 215 11.89 -12.74 -2.73
C GLU A 215 10.74 -13.20 -3.62
N THR A 216 9.64 -12.42 -3.69
CA THR A 216 8.50 -12.71 -4.56
C THR A 216 8.89 -12.66 -6.04
N TYR A 217 9.69 -11.67 -6.44
CA TYR A 217 10.14 -11.51 -7.81
C TYR A 217 11.10 -12.62 -8.24
N GLN A 218 12.03 -13.02 -7.40
CA GLN A 218 13.02 -14.06 -7.68
C GLN A 218 12.40 -15.47 -7.69
N SER A 219 11.52 -15.75 -6.71
CA SER A 219 10.87 -17.06 -6.61
C SER A 219 9.72 -17.25 -7.59
N GLY A 220 9.09 -16.14 -8.04
CA GLY A 220 7.90 -16.16 -8.88
C GLY A 220 6.65 -16.71 -8.18
N ILE A 221 6.67 -16.83 -6.85
CA ILE A 221 5.53 -17.36 -6.06
C ILE A 221 5.27 -16.52 -4.83
N SER A 222 3.99 -16.35 -4.48
CA SER A 222 3.57 -15.79 -3.20
C SER A 222 2.08 -16.06 -2.95
N ARG A 223 1.60 -15.67 -1.77
CA ARG A 223 0.17 -15.51 -1.48
C ARG A 223 -0.37 -14.24 -2.13
N CYS A 224 -1.68 -14.05 -2.10
CA CYS A 224 -2.36 -12.93 -2.77
C CYS A 224 -1.79 -11.55 -2.39
N ASP A 225 -1.44 -11.34 -1.13
CA ASP A 225 -0.86 -10.08 -0.63
C ASP A 225 0.53 -9.80 -1.20
N GLY A 226 1.45 -10.77 -1.22
CA GLY A 226 2.78 -10.61 -1.82
C GLY A 226 2.72 -10.44 -3.34
N ILE A 227 1.79 -11.14 -4.02
CA ILE A 227 1.54 -10.94 -5.46
C ILE A 227 1.02 -9.52 -5.72
N CYS A 228 0.09 -9.03 -4.89
CA CYS A 228 -0.42 -7.67 -5.00
C CYS A 228 0.67 -6.62 -4.75
N ASN A 229 1.56 -6.86 -3.77
CA ASN A 229 2.69 -5.98 -3.51
C ASN A 229 3.64 -5.92 -4.72
N LEU A 230 4.06 -7.08 -5.25
CA LEU A 230 4.92 -7.13 -6.44
C LEU A 230 4.26 -6.52 -7.67
N GLY A 231 3.01 -6.90 -7.97
CA GLY A 231 2.25 -6.38 -9.11
C GLY A 231 2.09 -4.87 -9.06
N THR A 232 1.69 -4.34 -7.88
CA THR A 232 1.58 -2.88 -7.66
C THR A 232 2.93 -2.19 -7.80
N PHE A 233 4.00 -2.76 -7.24
CA PHE A 233 5.35 -2.20 -7.33
C PHE A 233 5.83 -2.10 -8.78
N ILE A 234 5.67 -3.17 -9.57
CA ILE A 234 6.04 -3.19 -11.00
C ILE A 234 5.22 -2.15 -11.77
N MET A 235 3.90 -2.14 -11.58
CA MET A 235 3.00 -1.23 -12.29
C MET A 235 3.29 0.23 -11.99
N ARG A 236 3.51 0.59 -10.71
CA ARG A 236 3.91 1.95 -10.32
C ARG A 236 5.25 2.34 -10.89
N ALA A 237 6.20 1.41 -10.99
CA ALA A 237 7.51 1.67 -11.56
C ALA A 237 7.42 2.14 -13.02
N ILE A 238 6.46 1.67 -13.78
CA ILE A 238 6.25 2.01 -15.20
C ILE A 238 5.09 2.99 -15.44
N GLY A 239 4.61 3.67 -14.39
CA GLY A 239 3.65 4.76 -14.52
C GLY A 239 2.18 4.34 -14.55
N ILE A 240 1.84 3.12 -14.15
CA ILE A 240 0.45 2.68 -14.03
C ILE A 240 -0.05 2.96 -12.59
N PRO A 241 -1.10 3.78 -12.41
CA PRO A 241 -1.62 4.11 -11.07
C PRO A 241 -2.43 2.94 -10.51
N VAL A 242 -1.84 2.23 -9.54
CA VAL A 242 -2.43 1.02 -8.94
C VAL A 242 -2.46 1.11 -7.43
N ALA A 243 -3.55 0.65 -6.86
CA ALA A 243 -3.76 0.45 -5.43
C ALA A 243 -3.91 -1.04 -5.11
N VAL A 244 -3.72 -1.41 -3.84
CA VAL A 244 -4.12 -2.71 -3.29
C VAL A 244 -5.43 -2.54 -2.54
N ASP A 245 -6.41 -3.37 -2.89
CA ASP A 245 -7.68 -3.50 -2.19
C ASP A 245 -7.74 -4.86 -1.49
N PHE A 246 -8.45 -4.91 -0.37
CA PHE A 246 -8.58 -6.16 0.37
C PHE A 246 -9.92 -6.25 1.11
N THR A 247 -10.28 -7.48 1.46
CA THR A 247 -11.46 -7.79 2.26
C THR A 247 -11.18 -8.93 3.24
N ILE A 248 -11.97 -8.98 4.30
CA ILE A 248 -12.13 -10.17 5.13
C ILE A 248 -13.44 -10.84 4.70
N TRP A 249 -13.37 -12.09 4.26
CA TRP A 249 -14.56 -12.81 3.82
C TRP A 249 -15.43 -13.23 5.01
N PRO A 250 -16.73 -12.90 5.00
CA PRO A 250 -17.66 -13.50 5.94
C PRO A 250 -17.75 -15.03 5.71
N LYS A 251 -17.85 -15.81 6.78
CA LYS A 251 -18.01 -17.27 6.76
C LYS A 251 -16.86 -18.06 6.10
N MET A 252 -15.71 -17.45 5.96
CA MET A 252 -14.49 -18.10 5.44
C MET A 252 -13.31 -17.65 6.31
N ASP A 253 -12.44 -18.57 6.69
CA ASP A 253 -11.23 -18.25 7.48
C ASP A 253 -10.12 -17.65 6.62
N LEU A 254 -10.47 -16.70 5.77
CA LEU A 254 -9.54 -16.09 4.81
C LEU A 254 -9.88 -14.62 4.60
N GLY A 255 -8.83 -13.81 4.44
CA GLY A 255 -8.88 -12.55 3.72
C GLY A 255 -8.57 -12.75 2.25
N HIS A 256 -8.68 -11.71 1.47
CA HIS A 256 -8.24 -11.68 0.08
C HIS A 256 -7.80 -10.29 -0.30
N SER A 257 -6.70 -10.21 -1.02
CA SER A 257 -6.16 -8.98 -1.60
C SER A 257 -6.12 -9.09 -3.10
N TRP A 258 -6.38 -7.97 -3.77
CA TRP A 258 -6.27 -7.80 -5.22
C TRP A 258 -5.80 -6.39 -5.53
N CYS A 259 -5.53 -6.12 -6.78
CA CYS A 259 -5.16 -4.78 -7.23
C CYS A 259 -6.32 -4.05 -7.90
N ALA A 260 -6.27 -2.72 -7.90
CA ALA A 260 -7.18 -1.86 -8.62
C ALA A 260 -6.41 -0.79 -9.38
N VAL A 261 -6.57 -0.74 -10.72
CA VAL A 261 -5.97 0.26 -11.58
C VAL A 261 -6.91 1.45 -11.73
N TRP A 262 -6.37 2.66 -11.54
CA TRP A 262 -7.12 3.88 -11.82
C TRP A 262 -7.09 4.19 -13.32
N ASN A 263 -8.25 4.51 -13.90
CA ASN A 263 -8.36 4.99 -15.26
C ASN A 263 -9.58 5.92 -15.39
N ASP A 264 -9.35 7.15 -15.82
CA ASP A 264 -10.40 8.14 -16.07
C ASP A 264 -11.43 8.29 -14.93
N GLY A 265 -10.92 8.53 -13.72
CA GLY A 265 -11.74 8.78 -12.52
C GLY A 265 -12.33 7.55 -11.86
N ARG A 266 -12.03 6.32 -12.33
CA ARG A 266 -12.55 5.05 -11.79
C ARG A 266 -11.42 4.06 -11.51
N PHE A 267 -11.72 3.12 -10.62
CA PHE A 267 -10.85 1.97 -10.37
C PHE A 267 -11.43 0.70 -10.96
N TYR A 268 -10.55 -0.10 -11.54
CA TYR A 268 -10.87 -1.40 -12.13
C TYR A 268 -10.06 -2.47 -11.44
N SER A 269 -10.74 -3.39 -10.75
CA SER A 269 -10.09 -4.46 -9.99
C SER A 269 -9.53 -5.55 -10.90
N PHE A 270 -8.38 -6.13 -10.55
CA PHE A 270 -7.74 -7.22 -11.25
C PHE A 270 -6.87 -8.05 -10.30
N GLY A 271 -6.59 -9.31 -10.68
CA GLY A 271 -5.60 -10.15 -10.00
C GLY A 271 -4.24 -10.07 -10.72
N PRO A 272 -3.17 -9.56 -10.09
CA PRO A 272 -1.85 -9.52 -10.74
C PRO A 272 -1.35 -10.92 -11.12
N GLY A 273 -1.06 -11.14 -12.41
CA GLY A 273 -0.68 -12.44 -12.93
C GLY A 273 -1.81 -13.50 -12.94
N GLU A 274 -3.04 -13.09 -12.69
CA GLU A 274 -4.22 -13.96 -12.65
C GLU A 274 -5.32 -13.41 -13.58
N ASP A 275 -6.32 -12.74 -12.99
CA ASP A 275 -7.51 -12.30 -13.68
C ASP A 275 -7.38 -10.87 -14.23
N GLN A 276 -7.75 -10.68 -15.49
CA GLN A 276 -7.91 -9.35 -16.10
C GLN A 276 -9.11 -8.60 -15.50
N PRO A 277 -9.16 -7.25 -15.59
CA PRO A 277 -10.21 -6.44 -14.97
C PRO A 277 -11.65 -6.89 -15.27
N GLU A 278 -11.95 -7.25 -16.51
CA GLU A 278 -13.30 -7.71 -16.91
C GLU A 278 -13.70 -9.04 -16.24
N VAL A 279 -12.74 -9.93 -16.03
CA VAL A 279 -12.96 -11.23 -15.38
C VAL A 279 -13.08 -11.04 -13.89
N HIS A 280 -12.17 -10.28 -13.30
CA HIS A 280 -12.10 -10.06 -11.86
C HIS A 280 -13.35 -9.34 -11.32
N ALA A 281 -13.90 -8.36 -12.04
CA ALA A 281 -15.12 -7.67 -11.67
C ALA A 281 -16.31 -8.63 -11.43
N ARG A 282 -16.32 -9.79 -12.08
CA ARG A 282 -17.36 -10.82 -11.91
C ARG A 282 -17.27 -11.56 -10.58
N MET A 283 -16.12 -11.47 -9.87
CA MET A 283 -15.93 -12.10 -8.54
C MET A 283 -16.97 -11.59 -7.54
N PHE A 284 -17.32 -10.31 -7.62
CA PHE A 284 -18.25 -9.63 -6.70
C PHE A 284 -19.72 -9.71 -7.15
N SER A 285 -20.02 -10.38 -8.27
CA SER A 285 -21.40 -10.52 -8.75
C SER A 285 -22.25 -11.35 -7.77
N GLN A 286 -23.57 -11.02 -7.73
CA GLN A 286 -24.53 -11.66 -6.80
C GLN A 286 -24.65 -13.19 -6.95
N LYS A 287 -24.23 -13.74 -8.07
CA LYS A 287 -24.31 -15.19 -8.36
C LYS A 287 -23.20 -16.01 -7.71
N ARG A 288 -22.14 -15.38 -7.20
CA ARG A 288 -21.06 -16.06 -6.49
C ARG A 288 -21.22 -15.83 -4.98
N HIS A 289 -21.00 -16.88 -4.17
CA HIS A 289 -21.17 -16.84 -2.72
C HIS A 289 -20.12 -15.97 -1.98
N ARG A 290 -19.25 -15.28 -2.69
CA ARG A 290 -18.20 -14.44 -2.14
C ARG A 290 -18.62 -12.97 -2.18
N ARG A 291 -19.41 -12.54 -1.19
CA ARG A 291 -19.72 -11.13 -0.98
C ARG A 291 -18.86 -10.58 0.13
N PRO A 292 -18.05 -9.55 -0.13
CA PRO A 292 -17.35 -8.85 0.93
C PRO A 292 -18.36 -8.10 1.82
N ALA A 293 -18.07 -8.02 3.11
CA ALA A 293 -18.83 -7.14 3.99
C ALA A 293 -18.31 -5.70 3.92
N LYS A 294 -17.00 -5.56 3.79
CA LYS A 294 -16.28 -4.30 3.56
C LYS A 294 -15.12 -4.56 2.61
N VAL A 295 -14.80 -3.55 1.80
CA VAL A 295 -13.60 -3.51 0.97
C VAL A 295 -12.81 -2.26 1.33
N TYR A 296 -11.53 -2.45 1.61
CA TYR A 296 -10.62 -1.36 1.93
C TYR A 296 -9.53 -1.24 0.88
N ARG A 297 -9.22 0.02 0.51
CA ARG A 297 -8.10 0.39 -0.37
C ARG A 297 -6.98 0.96 0.45
N TYR A 298 -5.78 0.42 0.24
CA TYR A 298 -4.58 0.97 0.81
C TYR A 298 -4.12 2.19 0.00
N GLN A 299 -3.84 3.30 0.68
CA GLN A 299 -3.31 4.51 0.07
C GLN A 299 -2.12 5.05 0.86
N PHE A 300 -1.21 5.77 0.18
CA PHE A 300 0.00 6.29 0.81
C PHE A 300 -0.28 7.47 1.74
N ASN A 301 -1.22 8.33 1.40
CA ASN A 301 -1.61 9.44 2.25
C ASN A 301 -2.73 9.04 3.22
N PRO A 302 -2.66 9.45 4.49
CA PRO A 302 -3.70 9.13 5.46
C PRO A 302 -5.01 9.85 5.14
N LEU A 303 -6.14 9.25 5.50
CA LEU A 303 -7.47 9.87 5.40
C LEU A 303 -7.59 11.12 6.28
N HIS A 304 -6.94 11.07 7.43
CA HIS A 304 -6.85 12.18 8.37
C HIS A 304 -5.49 12.16 9.06
N TYR A 305 -4.94 13.33 9.31
CA TYR A 305 -3.70 13.47 10.06
C TYR A 305 -4.06 13.49 11.56
N GLY A 306 -3.76 12.39 12.25
CA GLY A 306 -3.96 12.23 13.68
C GLY A 306 -2.65 12.40 14.47
N LYS A 307 -2.74 12.32 15.79
CA LYS A 307 -1.54 12.23 16.63
C LYS A 307 -0.86 10.89 16.35
N ILE A 308 0.36 10.95 15.81
CA ILE A 308 1.23 9.80 15.70
C ILE A 308 1.78 9.55 17.08
N SER A 309 1.46 8.38 17.66
CA SER A 309 2.02 8.01 18.95
C SER A 309 3.52 7.74 18.76
N SER A 310 4.36 8.51 19.45
CA SER A 310 5.81 8.28 19.50
C SER A 310 6.20 6.97 20.21
N THR A 311 5.24 6.29 20.81
CA THR A 311 5.45 5.07 21.60
C THR A 311 5.23 3.79 20.81
N GLY A 312 5.26 3.82 19.47
CA GLY A 312 5.19 2.59 18.66
C GLY A 312 4.00 1.67 19.01
N GLY A 313 2.95 2.24 19.63
CA GLY A 313 1.79 1.48 20.05
C GLY A 313 1.14 0.85 18.85
N TYR A 314 0.99 -0.45 18.90
CA TYR A 314 0.34 -1.29 17.91
C TYR A 314 -0.94 -0.61 17.40
N GLN A 315 -0.88 -0.11 16.20
CA GLN A 315 -2.08 0.35 15.53
C GLN A 315 -2.81 -0.91 15.12
N THR A 316 -3.90 -1.19 15.80
CA THR A 316 -4.77 -2.30 15.40
C THR A 316 -5.19 -2.08 13.96
N PHE A 317 -5.45 -3.16 13.24
CA PHE A 317 -5.97 -3.22 11.88
C PHE A 317 -6.98 -2.10 11.54
N LEU A 318 -7.81 -1.67 12.49
CA LEU A 318 -8.85 -0.66 12.31
C LEU A 318 -8.43 0.78 12.62
N ASN A 319 -7.25 0.98 13.19
CA ASN A 319 -6.78 2.31 13.60
C ASN A 319 -5.79 2.93 12.60
N THR A 320 -5.47 2.24 11.49
CA THR A 320 -4.60 2.83 10.48
C THR A 320 -5.38 3.82 9.62
N PRO A 321 -4.91 5.08 9.51
CA PRO A 321 -5.56 6.07 8.65
C PRO A 321 -5.29 5.84 7.16
N LEU A 322 -4.54 4.80 6.80
CA LEU A 322 -4.12 4.51 5.43
C LEU A 322 -5.14 3.68 4.65
N TRP A 323 -6.23 3.22 5.28
CA TRP A 323 -7.24 2.39 4.64
C TRP A 323 -8.53 3.17 4.40
N ARG A 324 -8.87 3.29 3.12
CA ARG A 324 -10.11 3.91 2.67
C ARG A 324 -11.17 2.86 2.42
N ASP A 325 -12.35 3.02 3.01
CA ASP A 325 -13.52 2.20 2.68
C ASP A 325 -13.98 2.52 1.24
N VAL A 326 -13.89 1.52 0.38
CA VAL A 326 -14.29 1.58 -1.04
C VAL A 326 -15.37 0.54 -1.36
N THR A 327 -16.10 0.07 -0.36
CA THR A 327 -17.14 -0.96 -0.51
C THR A 327 -18.16 -0.62 -1.58
N HIS A 328 -18.52 0.68 -1.70
CA HIS A 328 -19.47 1.16 -2.71
C HIS A 328 -18.95 1.05 -4.16
N GLU A 329 -17.66 0.93 -4.38
CA GLU A 329 -17.08 0.68 -5.72
C GLU A 329 -17.28 -0.77 -6.18
N TYR A 330 -17.55 -1.68 -5.25
CA TYR A 330 -17.66 -3.13 -5.48
C TYR A 330 -19.08 -3.70 -5.35
N LEU A 331 -19.93 -3.02 -4.59
CA LEU A 331 -21.27 -3.49 -4.27
C LEU A 331 -22.32 -2.47 -4.70
N ASP A 332 -23.26 -2.89 -5.56
CA ASP A 332 -24.36 -2.06 -6.04
C ASP A 332 -25.33 -1.61 -4.92
N LYS A 333 -25.36 -2.37 -3.82
CA LYS A 333 -26.22 -2.08 -2.67
C LYS A 333 -25.43 -2.13 -1.38
N THR A 334 -25.31 -0.97 -0.76
CA THR A 334 -24.79 -0.80 0.60
C THR A 334 -25.88 -0.21 1.48
N THR A 335 -25.80 -0.45 2.78
CA THR A 335 -26.73 0.09 3.77
C THR A 335 -25.95 0.80 4.85
N GLU A 336 -26.35 2.01 5.16
CA GLU A 336 -25.90 2.72 6.36
C GLU A 336 -26.90 2.45 7.47
N PHE A 337 -26.42 2.21 8.68
CA PHE A 337 -27.24 2.03 9.85
C PHE A 337 -26.55 2.61 11.08
N GLU A 338 -27.34 3.18 11.95
CA GLU A 338 -26.88 3.68 13.25
C GLU A 338 -27.16 2.63 14.31
N VAL A 339 -26.15 2.33 15.14
CA VAL A 339 -26.28 1.43 16.28
C VAL A 339 -26.21 2.27 17.55
N PRO A 340 -27.32 2.46 18.29
CA PRO A 340 -27.27 3.15 19.57
C PRO A 340 -26.53 2.26 20.59
N ILE A 341 -25.46 2.80 21.17
CA ILE A 341 -24.75 2.15 22.28
C ILE A 341 -25.52 2.52 23.56
N LEU A 342 -26.23 1.54 24.12
CA LEU A 342 -26.96 1.72 25.38
C LEU A 342 -26.05 1.28 26.53
N ASP A 343 -25.44 2.25 27.21
CA ASP A 343 -24.74 1.98 28.46
C ASP A 343 -25.76 1.98 29.60
N LYS A 344 -26.11 0.81 30.12
CA LYS A 344 -27.02 0.65 31.27
C LYS A 344 -26.33 0.90 32.62
N GLU A 345 -25.01 0.83 32.65
CA GLU A 345 -24.20 1.03 33.86
C GLU A 345 -23.19 2.15 33.59
N LYS A 346 -23.51 3.36 34.02
CA LYS A 346 -22.73 4.59 33.85
C LYS A 346 -21.25 4.54 34.31
N ASN A 347 -20.71 3.38 34.65
CA ASN A 347 -19.39 3.21 35.27
C ASN A 347 -18.31 2.57 34.40
N ASN A 348 -18.64 2.08 33.21
CA ASN A 348 -17.66 1.52 32.29
C ASN A 348 -17.86 2.10 30.88
N LEU A 349 -17.34 3.29 30.65
CA LEU A 349 -17.24 3.91 29.34
C LEU A 349 -16.23 3.10 28.53
N HIS A 350 -16.72 2.18 27.71
CA HIS A 350 -15.93 1.64 26.61
C HIS A 350 -15.88 2.70 25.49
N ASP A 351 -14.72 3.26 25.24
CA ASP A 351 -14.52 4.32 24.24
C ASP A 351 -14.73 3.85 22.80
N LYS A 352 -14.93 2.55 22.57
CA LYS A 352 -14.97 1.95 21.24
C LYS A 352 -15.96 0.79 21.16
N ALA A 353 -16.68 0.76 20.04
CA ALA A 353 -17.48 -0.39 19.61
C ALA A 353 -16.98 -0.89 18.24
N TYR A 354 -16.99 -2.20 18.01
CA TYR A 354 -16.50 -2.79 16.77
C TYR A 354 -17.64 -3.41 15.98
N LEU A 355 -17.74 -3.04 14.69
CA LEU A 355 -18.51 -3.81 13.74
C LEU A 355 -17.70 -5.04 13.33
N CYS A 356 -18.24 -6.24 13.58
CA CYS A 356 -17.56 -7.49 13.28
C CYS A 356 -18.34 -8.36 12.30
N VAL A 357 -17.63 -9.22 11.58
CA VAL A 357 -18.20 -10.35 10.85
C VAL A 357 -17.69 -11.65 11.42
N HIS A 358 -18.55 -12.68 11.40
CA HIS A 358 -18.16 -14.02 11.74
C HIS A 358 -17.40 -14.66 10.57
N ASN A 359 -16.11 -14.91 10.76
CA ASN A 359 -15.19 -15.47 9.78
C ASN A 359 -14.89 -16.93 10.16
N TYR A 360 -15.89 -17.79 10.04
CA TYR A 360 -15.87 -19.22 10.30
C TYR A 360 -15.44 -19.64 11.72
N TYR A 361 -14.34 -19.14 12.25
CA TYR A 361 -13.80 -19.50 13.59
C TYR A 361 -13.91 -18.36 14.61
N GLU A 362 -13.91 -17.12 14.19
CA GLU A 362 -13.84 -15.97 15.08
C GLU A 362 -14.60 -14.75 14.54
N TRP A 363 -14.84 -13.79 15.42
CA TRP A 363 -15.37 -12.49 15.06
C TRP A 363 -14.24 -11.59 14.61
N LYS A 364 -14.18 -11.29 13.32
CA LYS A 364 -13.22 -10.36 12.75
C LYS A 364 -13.79 -8.95 12.72
N PRO A 365 -13.14 -7.97 13.35
CA PRO A 365 -13.58 -6.60 13.29
C PRO A 365 -13.41 -6.03 11.87
N LEU A 366 -14.40 -5.22 11.43
CA LEU A 366 -14.40 -4.55 10.12
C LEU A 366 -14.33 -3.05 10.26
N ALA A 367 -14.92 -2.47 11.31
CA ALA A 367 -14.93 -1.03 11.56
C ALA A 367 -15.01 -0.77 13.07
N VAL A 368 -14.60 0.43 13.49
CA VAL A 368 -14.63 0.92 14.85
C VAL A 368 -15.42 2.23 14.95
#